data_2c87c541a88d54fc57801d640bfdf2b2
#
_entry.id   2c87c541a88d54fc57801d640bfdf2b2
#
_cell.length_a   1.000
_cell.length_b   1.000
_cell.length_c   1.000
_cell.angle_alpha   90.00
_cell.angle_beta   90.00
_cell.angle_gamma   90.00
#
_symmetry.space_group_name_H-M   'P 1'
#
loop_
_entity.id
_entity.type
_entity.pdbx_description
1 polymer ?
#
loop_
_entity_poly.entity_id
_entity_poly.type
_entity_poly.pdbx_seq_one_letter_code
_entity_poly.pdbx_strand_id
1 'polypeptide(L)'
;MPSAPSGSSMWSSTLRVAWVVILALGSAPAAAQARNTIARDRLPAELAQLTDDEVARIARMSPLPALAADPTNRHADSAAAAEFGHRLFFEPRLSPKGVSCATCHDPVRYFTDGKPLAQGIGLSTRNAPTVVDAARRRWVGWDGKFDSLWSQALSPIEHPAEMGGSRDAVLALVKEDATLREGYERAFGPFPGTPDDGTLTNILKALGAYQRRIVSGTAPIDRFVAALEGVEAPAGSAGLDALGPAARRGLAIFVSKGGCYQCHRGPSFTDEEFHALGLAGANGKVAEDPARLAAIDFLQRNPMNSAGPFSDAPASPKASMVRGLRRTGELFGQFRTPPLRGVALTAPYMHDGRFATLADVVRFYDTLEGASPVGHHGESVLVPLELGEAGRADLVAFLEALTPAKSDEAEWWTNPPEPSLRTHPAPPGR
;
A
#
# COMPACT_ATOMS: atom_id res chain seq x y z
N MET A 1 16.34 -71.71 -35.30
CA MET A 1 15.58 -72.21 -36.46
C MET A 1 14.47 -73.12 -35.96
N PRO A 2 13.28 -73.13 -36.49
CA PRO A 2 12.54 -72.27 -37.37
C PRO A 2 11.27 -71.77 -36.63
N SER A 3 10.37 -70.96 -37.02
CA SER A 3 9.81 -70.40 -38.23
C SER A 3 8.54 -69.65 -37.83
N ALA A 4 8.28 -68.54 -38.42
CA ALA A 4 6.97 -67.87 -38.35
C ALA A 4 5.93 -68.63 -39.20
N PRO A 5 4.64 -68.35 -39.03
CA PRO A 5 3.92 -67.60 -40.06
C PRO A 5 2.91 -66.60 -39.51
N SER A 6 2.85 -65.45 -40.12
CA SER A 6 1.83 -64.80 -40.97
C SER A 6 0.34 -64.97 -40.60
N GLY A 7 -0.38 -63.82 -40.52
CA GLY A 7 -1.83 -63.81 -40.63
C GLY A 7 -2.52 -62.51 -40.30
N SER A 8 -2.74 -61.64 -41.35
CA SER A 8 -3.92 -60.85 -41.70
C SER A 8 -4.56 -59.87 -40.71
N SER A 9 -4.46 -58.61 -41.08
CA SER A 9 -5.36 -57.42 -41.04
C SER A 9 -6.78 -57.62 -40.57
N MET A 10 -7.22 -56.76 -39.65
CA MET A 10 -8.57 -56.18 -39.70
C MET A 10 -8.52 -54.73 -39.17
N TRP A 11 -8.90 -53.81 -39.99
CA TRP A 11 -9.06 -52.41 -39.74
C TRP A 11 -10.31 -52.20 -38.87
N SER A 12 -10.19 -51.48 -37.72
CA SER A 12 -11.32 -50.87 -37.05
C SER A 12 -11.06 -49.40 -36.89
N SER A 13 -11.83 -48.62 -37.64
CA SER A 13 -11.89 -47.16 -37.61
C SER A 13 -12.52 -46.68 -36.31
N THR A 14 -11.74 -46.10 -35.43
CA THR A 14 -12.25 -45.33 -34.30
C THR A 14 -12.22 -43.83 -34.63
N LEU A 15 -13.41 -43.25 -34.83
CA LEU A 15 -13.62 -41.82 -34.91
C LEU A 15 -13.09 -41.13 -33.62
N ARG A 16 -12.05 -40.33 -33.75
CA ARG A 16 -11.65 -39.39 -32.71
C ARG A 16 -12.48 -38.11 -32.87
N VAL A 17 -13.46 -37.93 -31.98
CA VAL A 17 -14.15 -36.63 -31.80
C VAL A 17 -13.17 -35.70 -31.15
N ALA A 18 -12.64 -34.74 -31.91
CA ALA A 18 -11.83 -33.63 -31.39
C ALA A 18 -12.79 -32.62 -30.73
N TRP A 19 -12.72 -32.49 -29.42
CA TRP A 19 -13.34 -31.41 -28.69
C TRP A 19 -12.51 -30.14 -28.93
N VAL A 20 -13.03 -29.23 -29.74
CA VAL A 20 -12.51 -27.86 -29.86
C VAL A 20 -12.99 -27.10 -28.63
N VAL A 21 -12.12 -26.91 -27.64
CA VAL A 21 -12.34 -26.00 -26.54
C VAL A 21 -12.09 -24.58 -27.09
N ILE A 22 -13.15 -23.89 -27.42
CA ILE A 22 -13.10 -22.45 -27.71
C ILE A 22 -12.88 -21.74 -26.36
N LEU A 23 -11.62 -21.40 -26.04
CA LEU A 23 -11.28 -20.44 -25.02
C LEU A 23 -11.82 -19.08 -25.47
N ALA A 24 -12.96 -18.68 -24.94
CA ALA A 24 -13.41 -17.29 -25.01
C ALA A 24 -12.44 -16.46 -24.18
N LEU A 25 -11.40 -15.93 -24.81
CA LEU A 25 -10.61 -14.84 -24.27
C LEU A 25 -11.56 -13.64 -24.18
N GLY A 26 -12.09 -13.42 -22.97
CA GLY A 26 -12.81 -12.19 -22.65
C GLY A 26 -11.90 -11.00 -22.93
N SER A 27 -12.16 -10.28 -24.01
CA SER A 27 -11.55 -8.99 -24.30
C SER A 27 -11.91 -8.04 -23.15
N ALA A 28 -10.92 -7.70 -22.31
CA ALA A 28 -11.02 -6.54 -21.44
C ALA A 28 -11.35 -5.31 -22.30
N PRO A 29 -12.17 -4.37 -21.81
CA PRO A 29 -12.63 -3.25 -22.62
C PRO A 29 -11.42 -2.45 -23.12
N ALA A 30 -11.36 -2.25 -24.43
CA ALA A 30 -10.31 -1.52 -25.15
C ALA A 30 -10.16 -0.03 -24.74
N ALA A 31 -10.97 0.45 -23.81
CA ALA A 31 -10.94 1.82 -23.30
C ALA A 31 -9.76 2.13 -22.36
N ALA A 32 -9.06 1.10 -21.81
CA ALA A 32 -7.93 1.30 -20.89
C ALA A 32 -6.57 1.43 -21.60
N GLN A 33 -6.44 1.07 -22.86
CA GLN A 33 -5.17 1.06 -23.60
C GLN A 33 -4.89 2.29 -24.48
N ALA A 34 -5.88 3.17 -24.69
CA ALA A 34 -5.75 4.31 -25.61
C ALA A 34 -5.22 5.62 -24.98
N ARG A 35 -4.86 5.64 -23.68
CA ARG A 35 -4.59 6.88 -22.93
C ARG A 35 -3.13 7.08 -22.53
N ASN A 36 -2.14 6.69 -23.30
CA ASN A 36 -0.75 6.81 -22.82
C ASN A 36 0.22 7.48 -23.83
N THR A 37 -0.27 8.38 -24.65
CA THR A 37 0.59 9.14 -25.56
C THR A 37 0.43 10.64 -25.32
N ILE A 38 1.50 11.25 -24.81
CA ILE A 38 1.62 12.70 -24.72
C ILE A 38 2.23 13.20 -26.02
N ALA A 39 1.55 14.12 -26.71
CA ALA A 39 2.04 14.73 -27.93
C ALA A 39 3.18 15.72 -27.60
N ARG A 40 4.25 15.71 -28.39
CA ARG A 40 5.46 16.52 -28.17
C ARG A 40 5.18 18.03 -28.16
N ASP A 41 4.27 18.49 -28.99
CA ASP A 41 3.87 19.90 -29.13
C ASP A 41 3.14 20.45 -27.88
N ARG A 42 2.70 19.56 -26.99
CA ARG A 42 2.07 19.95 -25.70
C ARG A 42 3.05 20.05 -24.55
N LEU A 43 4.30 19.65 -24.75
CA LEU A 43 5.29 19.68 -23.68
C LEU A 43 5.71 21.13 -23.36
N PRO A 44 5.65 21.55 -22.09
CA PRO A 44 6.29 22.80 -21.65
C PRO A 44 7.80 22.79 -21.93
N ALA A 45 8.39 23.99 -22.03
CA ALA A 45 9.82 24.15 -22.35
C ALA A 45 10.75 23.35 -21.42
N GLU A 46 10.38 23.23 -20.14
CA GLU A 46 11.18 22.51 -19.13
C GLU A 46 11.25 20.99 -19.40
N LEU A 47 10.33 20.46 -20.20
CA LEU A 47 10.24 19.03 -20.55
C LEU A 47 10.64 18.76 -22.01
N ALA A 48 10.93 19.79 -22.81
CA ALA A 48 11.17 19.64 -24.24
C ALA A 48 12.37 18.74 -24.62
N GLN A 49 13.39 18.67 -23.72
CA GLN A 49 14.58 17.85 -23.93
C GLN A 49 14.41 16.37 -23.55
N LEU A 50 13.29 15.97 -22.94
CA LEU A 50 13.05 14.59 -22.56
C LEU A 50 12.95 13.70 -23.82
N THR A 51 13.45 12.47 -23.69
CA THR A 51 13.27 11.42 -24.71
C THR A 51 11.80 10.94 -24.75
N ASP A 52 11.41 10.22 -25.80
CA ASP A 52 10.05 9.66 -25.89
C ASP A 52 9.75 8.68 -24.78
N ASP A 53 10.75 7.89 -24.35
CA ASP A 53 10.61 6.98 -23.22
C ASP A 53 10.37 7.73 -21.89
N GLU A 54 11.05 8.85 -21.67
CA GLU A 54 10.88 9.67 -20.47
C GLU A 54 9.52 10.36 -20.46
N VAL A 55 9.04 10.85 -21.62
CA VAL A 55 7.69 11.36 -21.77
C VAL A 55 6.65 10.26 -21.51
N ALA A 56 6.86 9.05 -22.02
CA ALA A 56 5.99 7.91 -21.73
C ALA A 56 5.98 7.50 -20.25
N ARG A 57 7.08 7.73 -19.50
CA ARG A 57 7.10 7.56 -18.03
C ARG A 57 6.13 8.52 -17.35
N ILE A 58 6.08 9.79 -17.79
CA ILE A 58 5.15 10.80 -17.26
C ILE A 58 3.69 10.37 -17.46
N ALA A 59 3.33 9.91 -18.66
CA ALA A 59 1.97 9.42 -18.94
C ALA A 59 1.52 8.27 -18.01
N ARG A 60 2.47 7.46 -17.53
CA ARG A 60 2.18 6.34 -16.61
C ARG A 60 2.03 6.74 -15.14
N MET A 61 2.29 7.99 -14.77
CA MET A 61 2.20 8.48 -13.39
C MET A 61 0.76 8.82 -12.96
N SER A 62 -0.18 8.86 -13.90
CA SER A 62 -1.56 9.27 -13.66
C SER A 62 -2.50 8.64 -14.73
N PRO A 63 -3.81 8.49 -14.41
CA PRO A 63 -4.43 8.69 -13.09
C PRO A 63 -4.22 7.50 -12.14
N LEU A 64 -4.54 7.70 -10.85
CA LEU A 64 -4.68 6.56 -9.93
C LEU A 64 -5.82 5.66 -10.44
N PRO A 65 -5.59 4.35 -10.61
CA PRO A 65 -6.66 3.43 -11.00
C PRO A 65 -7.68 3.27 -9.88
N ALA A 66 -8.86 2.78 -10.18
CA ALA A 66 -9.80 2.32 -9.16
C ALA A 66 -9.13 1.28 -8.25
N LEU A 67 -9.58 1.17 -7.00
CA LEU A 67 -9.07 0.15 -6.10
C LEU A 67 -9.40 -1.25 -6.64
N ALA A 68 -8.40 -2.10 -6.69
CA ALA A 68 -8.62 -3.51 -7.01
C ALA A 68 -9.42 -4.19 -5.89
N ALA A 69 -10.22 -5.19 -6.26
CA ALA A 69 -10.88 -6.06 -5.28
C ALA A 69 -9.83 -6.78 -4.43
N ASP A 70 -10.13 -6.99 -3.15
CA ASP A 70 -9.34 -7.86 -2.28
C ASP A 70 -10.02 -9.22 -2.12
N PRO A 71 -9.66 -10.23 -2.90
CA PRO A 71 -10.30 -11.54 -2.84
C PRO A 71 -10.06 -12.24 -1.50
N THR A 72 -9.06 -11.83 -0.72
CA THR A 72 -8.72 -12.44 0.57
C THR A 72 -9.64 -11.96 1.71
N ASN A 73 -10.44 -10.91 1.43
CA ASN A 73 -11.44 -10.36 2.34
C ASN A 73 -12.75 -10.10 1.59
N ARG A 74 -13.71 -11.02 1.65
CA ARG A 74 -15.02 -10.88 1.00
C ARG A 74 -15.82 -9.66 1.48
N HIS A 75 -15.47 -9.09 2.62
CA HIS A 75 -16.10 -7.91 3.22
C HIS A 75 -15.33 -6.61 2.93
N ALA A 76 -14.30 -6.66 2.10
CA ALA A 76 -13.39 -5.54 1.82
C ALA A 76 -14.12 -4.27 1.36
N ASP A 77 -15.19 -4.41 0.58
CA ASP A 77 -15.97 -3.29 0.03
C ASP A 77 -17.37 -3.15 0.69
N SER A 78 -17.63 -3.90 1.78
CA SER A 78 -18.86 -3.81 2.58
C SER A 78 -18.91 -2.51 3.38
N ALA A 79 -19.95 -1.70 3.20
CA ALA A 79 -20.16 -0.47 3.98
C ALA A 79 -20.29 -0.78 5.48
N ALA A 80 -21.07 -1.82 5.85
CA ALA A 80 -21.26 -2.21 7.26
C ALA A 80 -19.94 -2.65 7.91
N ALA A 81 -19.08 -3.39 7.18
CA ALA A 81 -17.76 -3.78 7.68
C ALA A 81 -16.84 -2.55 7.82
N ALA A 82 -16.87 -1.62 6.86
CA ALA A 82 -16.09 -0.40 6.93
C ALA A 82 -16.52 0.51 8.12
N GLU A 83 -17.83 0.68 8.36
CA GLU A 83 -18.36 1.43 9.51
C GLU A 83 -17.94 0.81 10.85
N PHE A 84 -18.00 -0.51 10.96
CA PHE A 84 -17.54 -1.22 12.16
C PHE A 84 -16.02 -1.07 12.33
N GLY A 85 -15.25 -1.26 11.25
CA GLY A 85 -13.80 -1.07 11.26
C GLY A 85 -13.37 0.36 11.58
N HIS A 86 -14.16 1.36 11.14
CA HIS A 86 -13.94 2.77 11.46
C HIS A 86 -14.01 3.01 12.99
N ARG A 87 -15.04 2.48 13.66
CA ARG A 87 -15.14 2.57 15.12
C ARG A 87 -13.97 1.90 15.83
N LEU A 88 -13.60 0.70 15.37
CA LEU A 88 -12.46 -0.03 15.94
C LEU A 88 -11.12 0.71 15.77
N PHE A 89 -10.90 1.39 14.66
CA PHE A 89 -9.66 2.12 14.40
C PHE A 89 -9.43 3.26 15.42
N PHE A 90 -10.51 3.87 15.91
CA PHE A 90 -10.46 4.93 16.91
C PHE A 90 -10.72 4.42 18.34
N GLU A 91 -10.93 3.12 18.55
CA GLU A 91 -11.29 2.53 19.83
C GLU A 91 -10.08 2.37 20.78
N PRO A 92 -9.95 3.20 21.82
CA PRO A 92 -8.79 3.15 22.72
C PRO A 92 -8.79 1.93 23.65
N ARG A 93 -9.94 1.28 23.88
CA ARG A 93 -10.06 0.09 24.74
C ARG A 93 -9.47 -1.18 24.11
N LEU A 94 -9.06 -1.13 22.84
CA LEU A 94 -8.24 -2.21 22.25
C LEU A 94 -6.86 -2.31 22.91
N SER A 95 -6.46 -1.32 23.67
CA SER A 95 -5.21 -1.25 24.44
C SER A 95 -5.49 -1.07 25.93
N PRO A 96 -4.77 -1.76 26.82
CA PRO A 96 -4.88 -1.54 28.28
C PRO A 96 -4.37 -0.15 28.71
N LYS A 97 -3.72 0.60 27.82
CA LYS A 97 -3.21 1.95 28.06
C LYS A 97 -3.92 3.04 27.25
N GLY A 98 -5.05 2.71 26.61
CA GLY A 98 -5.83 3.68 25.85
C GLY A 98 -5.23 4.10 24.52
N VAL A 99 -4.36 3.29 23.93
CA VAL A 99 -3.76 3.52 22.60
C VAL A 99 -4.69 2.90 21.55
N SER A 100 -5.08 3.70 20.54
CA SER A 100 -5.83 3.24 19.36
C SER A 100 -4.95 3.26 18.11
N CYS A 101 -5.46 2.73 16.99
CA CYS A 101 -4.77 2.86 15.70
C CYS A 101 -4.56 4.34 15.33
N ALA A 102 -5.56 5.20 15.61
CA ALA A 102 -5.50 6.63 15.37
C ALA A 102 -4.45 7.37 16.23
N THR A 103 -3.91 6.75 17.28
CA THR A 103 -2.81 7.33 18.07
C THR A 103 -1.53 7.49 17.24
N CYS A 104 -1.20 6.49 16.40
CA CYS A 104 -0.04 6.51 15.51
C CYS A 104 -0.42 6.86 14.07
N HIS A 105 -1.70 6.73 13.71
CA HIS A 105 -2.22 7.08 12.39
C HIS A 105 -3.28 8.20 12.52
N ASP A 106 -2.80 9.39 12.95
CA ASP A 106 -3.65 10.56 13.19
C ASP A 106 -4.16 11.16 11.87
N PRO A 107 -5.48 11.21 11.63
CA PRO A 107 -6.04 11.81 10.41
C PRO A 107 -5.63 13.26 10.17
N VAL A 108 -5.40 14.05 11.24
CA VAL A 108 -4.95 15.43 11.13
C VAL A 108 -3.53 15.53 10.56
N ARG A 109 -2.73 14.48 10.74
CA ARG A 109 -1.33 14.36 10.28
C ARG A 109 -1.20 13.44 9.06
N TYR A 110 -2.21 13.42 8.22
CA TYR A 110 -2.23 12.52 7.06
C TYR A 110 -2.02 11.05 7.45
N PHE A 111 -2.63 10.62 8.57
CA PHE A 111 -2.52 9.28 9.13
C PHE A 111 -1.08 8.84 9.44
N THR A 112 -0.26 9.76 9.97
CA THR A 112 1.03 9.48 10.62
C THR A 112 1.01 10.04 12.04
N ASP A 113 2.04 9.78 12.86
CA ASP A 113 2.18 10.44 14.18
C ASP A 113 3.13 11.64 14.16
N GLY A 114 3.80 11.89 13.01
CA GLY A 114 4.76 12.96 12.83
C GLY A 114 6.05 12.80 13.65
N LYS A 115 6.37 11.60 14.10
CA LYS A 115 7.55 11.29 14.93
C LYS A 115 8.54 10.43 14.15
N PRO A 116 9.84 10.50 14.44
CA PRO A 116 10.84 9.64 13.81
C PRO A 116 10.52 8.14 14.01
N LEU A 117 10.27 7.74 15.24
CA LEU A 117 9.85 6.39 15.59
C LEU A 117 8.44 6.44 16.16
N ALA A 118 7.58 5.54 15.73
CA ALA A 118 6.20 5.46 16.19
C ALA A 118 6.13 5.29 17.71
N GLN A 119 5.23 6.03 18.35
CA GLN A 119 5.06 6.02 19.79
C GLN A 119 3.65 5.60 20.19
N GLY A 120 3.54 4.33 20.60
CA GLY A 120 2.36 3.80 21.27
C GLY A 120 2.53 3.83 22.81
N ILE A 121 2.41 2.67 23.47
CA ILE A 121 2.75 2.50 24.90
C ILE A 121 4.24 2.76 25.14
N GLY A 122 5.08 2.28 24.23
CA GLY A 122 6.51 2.49 24.19
C GLY A 122 6.93 3.06 22.84
N LEU A 123 8.23 3.06 22.59
CA LEU A 123 8.82 3.49 21.34
C LEU A 123 8.98 2.29 20.40
N SER A 124 8.48 2.41 19.18
CA SER A 124 8.72 1.43 18.11
C SER A 124 10.15 1.58 17.55
N THR A 125 10.58 0.62 16.75
CA THR A 125 11.86 0.68 16.04
C THR A 125 11.77 1.35 14.68
N ARG A 126 10.56 1.72 14.24
CA ARG A 126 10.30 2.27 12.90
C ARG A 126 9.30 3.41 12.95
N ASN A 127 9.35 4.25 11.94
CA ASN A 127 8.38 5.32 11.68
C ASN A 127 6.99 4.77 11.40
N ALA A 128 5.93 5.49 11.79
CA ALA A 128 4.54 5.17 11.48
C ALA A 128 4.20 5.62 10.04
N PRO A 129 4.12 4.70 9.06
CA PRO A 129 3.77 5.09 7.69
C PRO A 129 2.30 5.48 7.62
N THR A 130 1.97 6.42 6.74
CA THR A 130 0.55 6.75 6.48
C THR A 130 -0.23 5.52 6.01
N VAL A 131 -1.52 5.43 6.38
CA VAL A 131 -2.45 4.42 5.87
C VAL A 131 -3.26 4.93 4.68
N VAL A 132 -3.07 6.19 4.26
CA VAL A 132 -3.69 6.71 3.04
C VAL A 132 -3.24 5.87 1.84
N ASP A 133 -4.19 5.48 1.00
CA ASP A 133 -3.97 4.61 -0.16
C ASP A 133 -3.32 3.25 0.18
N ALA A 134 -3.35 2.81 1.45
CA ALA A 134 -2.74 1.54 1.86
C ALA A 134 -3.37 0.32 1.14
N ALA A 135 -4.63 0.43 0.70
CA ALA A 135 -5.32 -0.60 -0.06
C ALA A 135 -4.71 -0.86 -1.46
N ARG A 136 -3.85 0.01 -1.97
CA ARG A 136 -3.14 -0.13 -3.24
C ARG A 136 -1.84 -0.92 -3.10
N ARG A 137 -1.40 -1.17 -1.88
CA ARG A 137 -0.13 -1.84 -1.59
C ARG A 137 -0.26 -3.35 -1.75
N ARG A 138 0.74 -3.95 -2.38
CA ARG A 138 0.91 -5.41 -2.47
C ARG A 138 1.37 -5.97 -1.14
N TRP A 139 2.29 -5.26 -0.49
CA TRP A 139 2.88 -5.59 0.80
C TRP A 139 2.62 -4.49 1.81
N VAL A 140 2.34 -4.85 3.06
CA VAL A 140 2.07 -3.92 4.14
C VAL A 140 3.20 -3.95 5.17
N GLY A 141 3.52 -2.79 5.74
CA GLY A 141 4.69 -2.55 6.57
C GLY A 141 5.92 -2.14 5.76
N TRP A 142 6.93 -1.61 6.42
CA TRP A 142 8.18 -1.19 5.79
C TRP A 142 8.96 -2.36 5.17
N ASP A 143 8.90 -3.52 5.80
CA ASP A 143 9.57 -4.77 5.42
C ASP A 143 8.67 -5.73 4.65
N GLY A 144 7.39 -5.39 4.47
CA GLY A 144 6.42 -6.23 3.79
C GLY A 144 6.12 -7.53 4.53
N LYS A 145 6.13 -7.51 5.87
CA LYS A 145 5.81 -8.70 6.68
C LYS A 145 4.35 -9.09 6.69
N PHE A 146 3.49 -8.30 6.01
CA PHE A 146 2.08 -8.62 5.77
C PHE A 146 1.73 -8.45 4.30
N ASP A 147 0.73 -9.17 3.86
CA ASP A 147 0.27 -9.18 2.48
C ASP A 147 -1.14 -8.60 2.30
N SER A 148 -1.81 -8.22 3.38
CA SER A 148 -3.14 -7.62 3.35
C SER A 148 -3.35 -6.70 4.55
N LEU A 149 -4.29 -5.76 4.43
CA LEU A 149 -4.63 -4.83 5.52
C LEU A 149 -5.18 -5.58 6.73
N TRP A 150 -6.02 -6.61 6.50
CA TRP A 150 -6.59 -7.38 7.59
C TRP A 150 -5.54 -8.27 8.29
N SER A 151 -4.55 -8.80 7.57
CA SER A 151 -3.49 -9.60 8.18
C SER A 151 -2.54 -8.76 9.05
N GLN A 152 -2.39 -7.48 8.71
CA GLN A 152 -1.57 -6.54 9.47
C GLN A 152 -2.22 -6.09 10.77
N ALA A 153 -3.57 -5.98 10.80
CA ALA A 153 -4.29 -5.28 11.87
C ALA A 153 -4.09 -5.87 13.27
N LEU A 154 -3.82 -7.18 13.40
CA LEU A 154 -3.57 -7.81 14.71
C LEU A 154 -2.21 -7.45 15.30
N SER A 155 -1.20 -7.26 14.44
CA SER A 155 0.18 -7.07 14.92
C SER A 155 0.35 -5.86 15.85
N PRO A 156 -0.14 -4.65 15.54
CA PRO A 156 -0.05 -3.52 16.47
C PRO A 156 -0.88 -3.73 17.75
N ILE A 157 -2.00 -4.44 17.67
CA ILE A 157 -2.85 -4.71 18.85
C ILE A 157 -2.07 -5.54 19.88
N GLU A 158 -1.38 -6.61 19.44
CA GLU A 158 -0.63 -7.50 20.33
C GLU A 158 0.79 -7.01 20.64
N HIS A 159 1.33 -6.03 19.90
CA HIS A 159 2.72 -5.58 20.08
C HIS A 159 2.88 -4.77 21.37
N PRO A 160 3.79 -5.18 22.30
CA PRO A 160 3.88 -4.59 23.64
C PRO A 160 4.30 -3.12 23.66
N ALA A 161 5.06 -2.64 22.66
CA ALA A 161 5.43 -1.23 22.54
C ALA A 161 4.39 -0.39 21.78
N GLU A 162 3.46 -1.02 21.04
CA GLU A 162 2.43 -0.32 20.29
C GLU A 162 1.13 -0.24 21.11
N MET A 163 0.25 -1.22 21.05
CA MET A 163 -1.03 -1.20 21.78
C MET A 163 -1.04 -2.12 23.00
N GLY A 164 -0.21 -3.18 23.07
CA GLY A 164 -0.05 -4.07 24.22
C GLY A 164 -1.33 -4.80 24.66
N GLY A 165 -2.30 -4.95 23.74
CA GLY A 165 -3.53 -5.68 23.98
C GLY A 165 -3.37 -7.19 23.70
N SER A 166 -4.51 -7.87 23.54
CA SER A 166 -4.53 -9.28 23.17
C SER A 166 -5.78 -9.61 22.35
N ARG A 167 -5.73 -10.71 21.60
CA ARG A 167 -6.89 -11.21 20.84
C ARG A 167 -8.10 -11.49 21.73
N ASP A 168 -7.88 -12.05 22.91
CA ASP A 168 -8.96 -12.35 23.87
C ASP A 168 -9.61 -11.08 24.39
N ALA A 169 -8.84 -10.03 24.65
CA ALA A 169 -9.37 -8.72 25.07
C ALA A 169 -10.19 -8.06 23.94
N VAL A 170 -9.77 -8.18 22.68
CA VAL A 170 -10.53 -7.70 21.52
C VAL A 170 -11.87 -8.43 21.40
N LEU A 171 -11.86 -9.75 21.51
CA LEU A 171 -13.08 -10.57 21.45
C LEU A 171 -14.04 -10.28 22.61
N ALA A 172 -13.50 -10.13 23.82
CA ALA A 172 -14.30 -9.77 25.01
C ALA A 172 -14.92 -8.38 24.86
N LEU A 173 -14.15 -7.40 24.43
CA LEU A 173 -14.63 -6.03 24.20
C LEU A 173 -15.80 -5.99 23.22
N VAL A 174 -15.67 -6.65 22.05
CA VAL A 174 -16.75 -6.67 21.05
C VAL A 174 -17.96 -7.46 21.55
N LYS A 175 -17.77 -8.52 22.36
CA LYS A 175 -18.85 -9.28 22.95
C LYS A 175 -19.66 -8.48 23.98
N GLU A 176 -18.98 -7.69 24.81
CA GLU A 176 -19.58 -7.01 25.97
C GLU A 176 -20.15 -5.63 25.60
N ASP A 177 -19.53 -4.90 24.68
CA ASP A 177 -20.01 -3.60 24.24
C ASP A 177 -21.13 -3.74 23.21
N ALA A 178 -22.32 -3.26 23.57
CA ALA A 178 -23.52 -3.39 22.74
C ALA A 178 -23.36 -2.73 21.35
N THR A 179 -22.69 -1.58 21.28
CA THR A 179 -22.48 -0.83 20.03
C THR A 179 -21.51 -1.56 19.10
N LEU A 180 -20.40 -2.06 19.64
CA LEU A 180 -19.42 -2.81 18.87
C LEU A 180 -20.00 -4.16 18.43
N ARG A 181 -20.74 -4.83 19.29
CA ARG A 181 -21.42 -6.07 18.93
C ARG A 181 -22.47 -5.86 17.83
N GLU A 182 -23.31 -4.83 17.92
CA GLU A 182 -24.27 -4.48 16.86
C GLU A 182 -23.53 -4.17 15.53
N GLY A 183 -22.40 -3.46 15.58
CA GLY A 183 -21.56 -3.19 14.42
C GLY A 183 -21.06 -4.47 13.77
N TYR A 184 -20.54 -5.41 14.57
CA TYR A 184 -20.13 -6.73 14.10
C TYR A 184 -21.29 -7.49 13.47
N GLU A 185 -22.43 -7.56 14.15
CA GLU A 185 -23.61 -8.32 13.70
C GLU A 185 -24.19 -7.79 12.38
N ARG A 186 -24.17 -6.49 12.17
CA ARG A 186 -24.54 -5.88 10.87
C ARG A 186 -23.60 -6.29 9.73
N ALA A 187 -22.33 -6.45 10.02
CA ALA A 187 -21.32 -6.76 9.00
C ALA A 187 -21.19 -8.26 8.71
N PHE A 188 -21.33 -9.11 9.73
CA PHE A 188 -20.94 -10.53 9.68
C PHE A 188 -22.04 -11.51 10.13
N GLY A 189 -23.18 -11.01 10.59
CA GLY A 189 -24.24 -11.82 11.23
C GLY A 189 -24.01 -12.01 12.73
N PRO A 190 -24.83 -12.82 13.39
CA PRO A 190 -24.86 -12.93 14.85
C PRO A 190 -23.50 -13.19 15.47
N PHE A 191 -23.16 -12.45 16.54
CA PHE A 191 -21.93 -12.68 17.27
C PHE A 191 -21.98 -14.06 17.97
N PRO A 192 -20.96 -14.93 17.78
CA PRO A 192 -21.03 -16.29 18.31
C PRO A 192 -20.92 -16.32 19.84
N GLY A 193 -21.64 -17.26 20.47
CA GLY A 193 -21.58 -17.43 21.93
C GLY A 193 -20.19 -17.77 22.46
N THR A 194 -19.40 -18.51 21.67
CA THR A 194 -17.98 -18.81 21.92
C THR A 194 -17.19 -18.29 20.73
N PRO A 195 -16.61 -17.07 20.82
CA PRO A 195 -15.82 -16.49 19.75
C PRO A 195 -14.47 -17.21 19.61
N ASP A 196 -13.96 -17.24 18.38
CA ASP A 196 -12.75 -17.94 17.98
C ASP A 196 -11.85 -17.07 17.07
N ASP A 197 -10.78 -17.63 16.54
CA ASP A 197 -9.90 -16.96 15.58
C ASP A 197 -10.63 -16.54 14.28
N GLY A 198 -11.72 -17.23 13.89
CA GLY A 198 -12.56 -16.82 12.77
C GLY A 198 -13.34 -15.55 13.09
N THR A 199 -13.88 -15.45 14.30
CA THR A 199 -14.53 -14.24 14.82
C THR A 199 -13.55 -13.08 14.88
N LEU A 200 -12.34 -13.30 15.42
CA LEU A 200 -11.26 -12.31 15.43
C LEU A 200 -10.92 -11.87 14.00
N THR A 201 -10.78 -12.81 13.08
CA THR A 201 -10.45 -12.50 11.68
C THR A 201 -11.52 -11.60 11.03
N ASN A 202 -12.81 -11.79 11.32
CA ASN A 202 -13.86 -10.89 10.86
C ASN A 202 -13.65 -9.46 11.38
N ILE A 203 -13.27 -9.31 12.65
CA ILE A 203 -12.94 -7.99 13.26
C ILE A 203 -11.76 -7.36 12.51
N LEU A 204 -10.70 -8.12 12.24
CA LEU A 204 -9.53 -7.64 11.49
C LEU A 204 -9.90 -7.28 10.03
N LYS A 205 -10.77 -8.08 9.39
CA LYS A 205 -11.30 -7.81 8.05
C LYS A 205 -12.11 -6.52 7.99
N ALA A 206 -12.83 -6.16 9.07
CA ALA A 206 -13.51 -4.88 9.18
C ALA A 206 -12.51 -3.70 9.24
N LEU A 207 -11.43 -3.82 10.03
CA LEU A 207 -10.35 -2.83 10.02
C LEU A 207 -9.73 -2.66 8.62
N GLY A 208 -9.55 -3.76 7.89
CA GLY A 208 -9.11 -3.72 6.50
C GLY A 208 -10.12 -3.03 5.57
N ALA A 209 -11.43 -3.27 5.76
CA ALA A 209 -12.49 -2.63 4.98
C ALA A 209 -12.54 -1.11 5.22
N TYR A 210 -12.36 -0.66 6.46
CA TYR A 210 -12.25 0.76 6.77
C TYR A 210 -11.03 1.40 6.10
N GLN A 211 -9.84 0.80 6.23
CA GLN A 211 -8.63 1.36 5.63
C GLN A 211 -8.73 1.48 4.10
N ARG A 212 -9.57 0.70 3.43
CA ARG A 212 -9.85 0.84 1.99
C ARG A 212 -10.64 2.11 1.66
N ARG A 213 -11.31 2.74 2.64
CA ARG A 213 -12.00 4.04 2.48
C ARG A 213 -11.05 5.23 2.64
N ILE A 214 -9.84 5.00 3.15
CA ILE A 214 -8.85 6.07 3.33
C ILE A 214 -8.08 6.23 2.03
N VAL A 215 -8.67 6.92 1.07
CA VAL A 215 -8.11 7.17 -0.26
C VAL A 215 -7.77 8.64 -0.45
N SER A 216 -6.72 8.92 -1.22
CA SER A 216 -6.33 10.26 -1.58
C SER A 216 -7.19 10.80 -2.74
N GLY A 217 -7.34 12.12 -2.81
CA GLY A 217 -7.93 12.80 -3.95
C GLY A 217 -6.94 13.05 -5.09
N THR A 218 -7.31 13.94 -6.00
CA THR A 218 -6.50 14.34 -7.16
C THR A 218 -5.34 15.23 -6.73
N ALA A 219 -4.12 14.91 -7.17
CA ALA A 219 -2.93 15.72 -6.97
C ALA A 219 -2.67 16.68 -8.15
N PRO A 220 -1.85 17.74 -7.97
CA PRO A 220 -1.41 18.61 -9.08
C PRO A 220 -0.84 17.84 -10.27
N ILE A 221 -0.04 16.81 -10.03
CA ILE A 221 0.51 15.96 -11.10
C ILE A 221 -0.57 15.30 -11.96
N ASP A 222 -1.71 14.91 -11.38
CA ASP A 222 -2.79 14.28 -12.13
C ASP A 222 -3.44 15.24 -13.12
N ARG A 223 -3.69 16.48 -12.70
CA ARG A 223 -4.22 17.54 -13.55
C ARG A 223 -3.24 17.90 -14.66
N PHE A 224 -1.95 17.95 -14.33
CA PHE A 224 -0.89 18.24 -15.29
C PHE A 224 -0.80 17.15 -16.38
N VAL A 225 -0.77 15.88 -15.99
CA VAL A 225 -0.71 14.76 -16.96
C VAL A 225 -1.95 14.73 -17.83
N ALA A 226 -3.14 14.91 -17.26
CA ALA A 226 -4.38 14.98 -18.02
C ALA A 226 -4.35 16.10 -19.08
N ALA A 227 -3.81 17.27 -18.73
CA ALA A 227 -3.65 18.38 -19.68
C ALA A 227 -2.64 18.06 -20.80
N LEU A 228 -1.54 17.38 -20.48
CA LEU A 228 -0.57 16.90 -21.49
C LEU A 228 -1.19 15.89 -22.44
N GLU A 229 -2.09 15.02 -21.96
CA GLU A 229 -2.85 14.06 -22.79
C GLU A 229 -3.99 14.72 -23.58
N GLY A 230 -4.26 16.00 -23.37
CA GLY A 230 -5.34 16.74 -24.03
C GLY A 230 -6.73 16.43 -23.49
N VAL A 231 -6.81 15.92 -22.28
CA VAL A 231 -8.06 15.81 -21.56
C VAL A 231 -8.45 17.20 -21.09
N GLU A 232 -9.63 17.67 -21.54
CA GLU A 232 -10.15 18.97 -21.09
C GLU A 232 -10.32 18.95 -19.56
N ALA A 233 -9.65 19.87 -18.92
CA ALA A 233 -9.77 20.06 -17.51
C ALA A 233 -11.13 20.72 -17.17
N PRO A 234 -11.78 20.37 -16.04
CA PRO A 234 -12.96 21.10 -15.59
C PRO A 234 -12.72 22.60 -15.55
N ALA A 235 -13.75 23.39 -15.90
CA ALA A 235 -13.66 24.85 -15.91
C ALA A 235 -13.08 25.38 -14.58
N GLY A 236 -12.01 26.18 -14.65
CA GLY A 236 -11.30 26.71 -13.47
C GLY A 236 -10.18 25.80 -12.92
N SER A 237 -9.88 24.67 -13.53
CA SER A 237 -8.72 23.86 -13.16
C SER A 237 -7.46 24.35 -13.88
N ALA A 238 -6.30 24.28 -13.18
CA ALA A 238 -5.06 24.90 -13.64
C ALA A 238 -4.40 24.23 -14.85
N GLY A 239 -4.91 23.10 -15.37
CA GLY A 239 -4.34 22.43 -16.54
C GLY A 239 -2.82 22.26 -16.46
N LEU A 240 -2.08 22.75 -17.45
CA LEU A 240 -0.61 22.74 -17.45
C LEU A 240 0.00 23.58 -16.32
N ASP A 241 -0.71 24.57 -15.80
CA ASP A 241 -0.26 25.41 -14.68
C ASP A 241 -0.43 24.73 -13.31
N ALA A 242 -0.99 23.52 -13.28
CA ALA A 242 -1.04 22.70 -12.06
C ALA A 242 0.37 22.39 -11.51
N LEU A 243 1.39 22.35 -12.39
CA LEU A 243 2.79 22.28 -12.03
C LEU A 243 3.50 23.58 -12.42
N GLY A 244 4.04 24.29 -11.43
CA GLY A 244 4.88 25.46 -11.67
C GLY A 244 6.23 25.09 -12.33
N PRO A 245 6.99 26.07 -12.89
CA PRO A 245 8.22 25.80 -13.61
C PRO A 245 9.26 24.98 -12.82
N ALA A 246 9.43 25.25 -11.53
CA ALA A 246 10.34 24.48 -10.66
C ALA A 246 9.93 23.00 -10.57
N ALA A 247 8.63 22.73 -10.31
CA ALA A 247 8.12 21.36 -10.26
C ALA A 247 8.23 20.63 -11.60
N ARG A 248 8.08 21.33 -12.75
CA ARG A 248 8.29 20.74 -14.08
C ARG A 248 9.76 20.36 -14.30
N ARG A 249 10.73 21.21 -13.90
CA ARG A 249 12.15 20.86 -13.92
C ARG A 249 12.46 19.70 -12.98
N GLY A 250 11.86 19.67 -11.79
CA GLY A 250 11.95 18.55 -10.86
C GLY A 250 11.38 17.25 -11.44
N LEU A 251 10.25 17.30 -12.13
CA LEU A 251 9.70 16.17 -12.88
C LEU A 251 10.67 15.67 -13.95
N ALA A 252 11.30 16.58 -14.72
CA ALA A 252 12.32 16.20 -15.69
C ALA A 252 13.48 15.45 -15.04
N ILE A 253 13.99 15.95 -13.91
CA ILE A 253 15.06 15.26 -13.14
C ILE A 253 14.57 13.87 -12.68
N PHE A 254 13.37 13.79 -12.13
CA PHE A 254 12.77 12.57 -11.57
C PHE A 254 12.67 11.43 -12.60
N VAL A 255 12.23 11.72 -13.83
CA VAL A 255 12.02 10.72 -14.88
C VAL A 255 13.30 10.40 -15.68
N SER A 256 14.33 11.24 -15.59
CA SER A 256 15.58 11.14 -16.36
C SER A 256 16.80 10.90 -15.48
N LYS A 257 17.75 11.83 -15.43
CA LYS A 257 19.05 11.73 -14.78
C LYS A 257 18.98 11.45 -13.27
N GLY A 258 17.91 11.82 -12.59
CA GLY A 258 17.73 11.55 -11.15
C GLY A 258 17.47 10.08 -10.83
N GLY A 259 17.10 9.26 -11.81
CA GLY A 259 16.88 7.83 -11.65
C GLY A 259 15.72 7.43 -10.72
N CYS A 260 14.99 8.40 -10.12
CA CYS A 260 13.95 8.16 -9.12
C CYS A 260 12.82 7.27 -9.65
N TYR A 261 12.48 7.43 -10.94
CA TYR A 261 11.45 6.64 -11.61
C TYR A 261 11.78 5.13 -11.68
N GLN A 262 13.02 4.72 -11.50
CA GLN A 262 13.37 3.29 -11.52
C GLN A 262 12.66 2.51 -10.41
N CYS A 263 12.58 3.11 -9.21
CA CYS A 263 11.87 2.55 -8.06
C CYS A 263 10.49 3.22 -7.85
N HIS A 264 10.39 4.54 -8.04
CA HIS A 264 9.15 5.31 -7.81
C HIS A 264 8.35 5.52 -9.10
N ARG A 265 7.87 4.42 -9.69
CA ARG A 265 7.13 4.41 -10.96
C ARG A 265 5.62 4.22 -10.79
N GLY A 266 4.88 4.52 -11.85
CA GLY A 266 3.44 4.34 -11.91
C GLY A 266 2.65 5.32 -11.04
N PRO A 267 1.31 5.17 -11.00
CA PRO A 267 0.42 6.17 -10.39
C PRO A 267 0.57 6.34 -8.88
N SER A 268 1.06 5.33 -8.17
CA SER A 268 1.36 5.40 -6.73
C SER A 268 2.80 5.81 -6.44
N PHE A 269 3.64 6.00 -7.47
CA PHE A 269 5.07 6.32 -7.31
C PHE A 269 5.81 5.29 -6.46
N THR A 270 5.63 4.02 -6.78
CA THR A 270 6.32 2.87 -6.15
C THR A 270 6.30 1.68 -7.10
N ASP A 271 7.35 0.87 -7.07
CA ASP A 271 7.41 -0.42 -7.73
C ASP A 271 6.91 -1.57 -6.84
N GLU A 272 6.63 -1.27 -5.55
CA GLU A 272 6.28 -2.25 -4.52
C GLU A 272 7.35 -3.34 -4.30
N GLU A 273 8.58 -3.12 -4.77
CA GLU A 273 9.71 -4.01 -4.56
C GLU A 273 10.56 -3.56 -3.35
N PHE A 274 11.61 -4.31 -3.05
CA PHE A 274 12.44 -4.11 -1.87
C PHE A 274 13.86 -3.77 -2.27
N HIS A 275 14.40 -2.71 -1.65
CA HIS A 275 15.73 -2.20 -1.96
C HIS A 275 16.49 -1.85 -0.69
N ALA A 276 17.80 -2.08 -0.71
CA ALA A 276 18.71 -1.64 0.32
C ALA A 276 19.35 -0.30 -0.11
N LEU A 277 19.04 0.77 0.62
CA LEU A 277 19.52 2.12 0.31
C LEU A 277 20.87 2.45 0.96
N GLY A 278 21.46 1.51 1.69
CA GLY A 278 22.69 1.77 2.43
C GLY A 278 22.50 2.76 3.59
N LEU A 279 21.32 2.86 4.17
CA LEU A 279 21.13 3.67 5.37
C LEU A 279 21.86 3.02 6.54
N ALA A 280 22.90 3.68 7.05
CA ALA A 280 23.66 3.19 8.19
C ALA A 280 22.77 3.01 9.42
N GLY A 281 23.04 2.01 10.25
CA GLY A 281 22.42 1.85 11.56
C GLY A 281 22.72 3.03 12.50
N ALA A 282 22.08 3.06 13.66
CA ALA A 282 22.24 4.14 14.65
C ALA A 282 23.67 4.36 15.10
N ASN A 283 24.52 3.35 14.98
CA ASN A 283 25.95 3.41 15.31
C ASN A 283 26.84 3.89 14.15
N GLY A 284 26.26 4.35 13.03
CA GLY A 284 26.98 4.77 11.83
C GLY A 284 27.61 3.61 11.02
N LYS A 285 27.30 2.36 11.39
CA LYS A 285 27.77 1.15 10.69
C LYS A 285 26.66 0.52 9.87
N VAL A 286 26.92 -0.69 9.36
CA VAL A 286 25.98 -1.47 8.53
C VAL A 286 24.60 -1.53 9.16
N ALA A 287 23.56 -1.53 8.34
CA ALA A 287 22.17 -1.69 8.77
C ALA A 287 22.01 -2.90 9.72
N GLU A 288 21.38 -2.68 10.87
CA GLU A 288 21.15 -3.72 11.89
C GLU A 288 19.75 -4.38 11.73
N ASP A 289 18.82 -3.71 11.05
CA ASP A 289 17.47 -4.22 10.81
C ASP A 289 17.48 -5.27 9.69
N PRO A 290 17.10 -6.53 9.97
CA PRO A 290 17.06 -7.57 8.95
C PRO A 290 15.95 -7.35 7.91
N ALA A 291 15.01 -6.48 8.16
CA ALA A 291 13.96 -6.01 7.26
C ALA A 291 13.29 -7.16 6.46
N ARG A 292 13.35 -7.14 5.13
CA ARG A 292 12.71 -8.14 4.26
C ARG A 292 13.14 -9.57 4.58
N LEU A 293 14.38 -9.79 4.98
CA LEU A 293 14.90 -11.13 5.30
C LEU A 293 14.11 -11.79 6.44
N ALA A 294 13.82 -11.05 7.52
CA ALA A 294 13.02 -11.56 8.64
C ALA A 294 11.51 -11.57 8.33
N ALA A 295 11.07 -10.61 7.53
CA ALA A 295 9.66 -10.44 7.18
C ALA A 295 9.07 -11.65 6.43
N ILE A 296 9.86 -12.31 5.57
CA ILE A 296 9.39 -13.49 4.82
C ILE A 296 9.07 -14.64 5.75
N ASP A 297 9.94 -14.91 6.72
CA ASP A 297 9.72 -15.99 7.69
C ASP A 297 8.45 -15.74 8.52
N PHE A 298 8.27 -14.49 8.96
CA PHE A 298 7.08 -14.08 9.69
C PHE A 298 5.82 -14.25 8.84
N LEU A 299 5.82 -13.72 7.63
CA LEU A 299 4.66 -13.77 6.71
C LEU A 299 4.25 -15.21 6.41
N GLN A 300 5.20 -16.09 6.10
CA GLN A 300 4.90 -17.48 5.73
C GLN A 300 4.38 -18.32 6.90
N ARG A 301 4.81 -17.99 8.14
CA ARG A 301 4.34 -18.70 9.35
C ARG A 301 3.03 -18.14 9.91
N ASN A 302 2.66 -16.91 9.56
CA ASN A 302 1.45 -16.29 10.06
C ASN A 302 0.21 -16.96 9.44
N PRO A 303 -0.67 -17.61 10.22
CA PRO A 303 -1.88 -18.23 9.69
C PRO A 303 -2.88 -17.19 9.12
N MET A 304 -2.75 -15.92 9.52
CA MET A 304 -3.58 -14.81 9.06
C MET A 304 -2.97 -14.12 7.83
N ASN A 305 -2.50 -14.86 6.83
CA ASN A 305 -2.07 -14.34 5.53
C ASN A 305 -3.00 -14.80 4.41
N SER A 306 -2.78 -14.34 3.18
CA SER A 306 -3.62 -14.69 2.03
C SER A 306 -3.60 -16.17 1.69
N ALA A 307 -2.56 -16.91 2.07
CA ALA A 307 -2.41 -18.35 1.83
C ALA A 307 -2.93 -19.22 3.00
N GLY A 308 -3.28 -18.59 4.12
CA GLY A 308 -3.72 -19.23 5.36
C GLY A 308 -5.20 -19.58 5.39
N PRO A 309 -5.65 -20.27 6.44
CA PRO A 309 -7.01 -20.81 6.56
C PRO A 309 -8.09 -19.73 6.72
N PHE A 310 -7.72 -18.53 7.11
CA PHE A 310 -8.64 -17.40 7.34
C PHE A 310 -8.85 -16.51 6.11
N SER A 311 -8.10 -16.75 5.03
CA SER A 311 -8.29 -16.07 3.75
C SER A 311 -9.57 -16.56 3.06
N ASP A 312 -10.35 -15.65 2.48
CA ASP A 312 -11.50 -16.01 1.64
C ASP A 312 -11.09 -16.56 0.27
N ALA A 313 -9.80 -16.43 -0.11
CA ALA A 313 -9.25 -16.91 -1.37
C ALA A 313 -7.85 -17.52 -1.22
N PRO A 314 -7.69 -18.63 -0.48
CA PRO A 314 -6.38 -19.23 -0.20
C PRO A 314 -5.69 -19.84 -1.43
N ALA A 315 -6.39 -19.95 -2.56
CA ALA A 315 -5.87 -20.39 -3.85
C ALA A 315 -5.59 -19.25 -4.84
N SER A 316 -5.71 -17.97 -4.40
CA SER A 316 -5.51 -16.81 -5.25
C SER A 316 -4.05 -16.67 -5.73
N PRO A 317 -3.80 -15.88 -6.80
CA PRO A 317 -2.44 -15.52 -7.22
C PRO A 317 -1.63 -14.89 -6.09
N LYS A 318 -2.25 -14.07 -5.23
CA LYS A 318 -1.63 -13.47 -4.05
C LYS A 318 -1.16 -14.52 -3.05
N ALA A 319 -1.99 -15.51 -2.75
CA ALA A 319 -1.64 -16.64 -1.91
C ALA A 319 -0.49 -17.47 -2.49
N SER A 320 -0.48 -17.68 -3.81
CA SER A 320 0.60 -18.39 -4.50
C SER A 320 1.92 -17.59 -4.42
N MET A 321 1.85 -16.26 -4.50
CA MET A 321 3.01 -15.40 -4.33
C MET A 321 3.61 -15.54 -2.92
N VAL A 322 2.79 -15.54 -1.87
CA VAL A 322 3.26 -15.73 -0.48
C VAL A 322 3.96 -17.08 -0.31
N ARG A 323 3.37 -18.17 -0.82
CA ARG A 323 3.99 -19.49 -0.79
C ARG A 323 5.29 -19.59 -1.59
N GLY A 324 5.39 -18.80 -2.66
CA GLY A 324 6.55 -18.75 -3.56
C GLY A 324 7.73 -17.94 -3.05
N LEU A 325 7.58 -17.12 -2.00
CA LEU A 325 8.66 -16.30 -1.46
C LEU A 325 9.85 -17.18 -1.06
N ARG A 326 11.05 -16.67 -1.36
CA ARG A 326 12.31 -17.32 -0.97
C ARG A 326 13.11 -16.37 -0.09
N ARG A 327 13.64 -16.92 1.00
CA ARG A 327 14.52 -16.20 1.90
C ARG A 327 15.96 -16.36 1.45
N THR A 328 16.59 -15.25 1.03
CA THR A 328 18.00 -15.21 0.65
C THR A 328 18.73 -14.14 1.44
N GLY A 329 20.04 -14.28 1.66
CA GLY A 329 20.84 -13.32 2.42
C GLY A 329 20.84 -11.90 1.84
N GLU A 330 20.61 -11.78 0.53
CA GLU A 330 20.54 -10.50 -0.21
C GLU A 330 19.37 -9.60 0.26
N LEU A 331 18.36 -10.19 0.89
CA LEU A 331 17.19 -9.47 1.39
C LEU A 331 17.43 -8.73 2.71
N PHE A 332 18.61 -8.91 3.32
CA PHE A 332 18.96 -8.22 4.55
C PHE A 332 19.02 -6.70 4.33
N GLY A 333 18.38 -5.95 5.21
CA GLY A 333 18.34 -4.47 5.15
C GLY A 333 17.53 -3.89 3.99
N GLN A 334 16.78 -4.73 3.26
CA GLN A 334 15.90 -4.23 2.20
C GLN A 334 14.54 -3.83 2.75
N PHE A 335 14.12 -2.62 2.39
CA PHE A 335 12.80 -2.07 2.69
C PHE A 335 11.99 -1.86 1.42
N ARG A 336 10.68 -1.95 1.54
CA ARG A 336 9.76 -1.70 0.44
C ARG A 336 9.86 -0.24 -0.01
N THR A 337 9.88 -0.01 -1.33
CA THR A 337 9.75 1.32 -1.91
C THR A 337 8.44 1.97 -1.44
N PRO A 338 8.47 3.05 -0.64
CA PRO A 338 7.24 3.70 -0.21
C PRO A 338 6.60 4.46 -1.37
N PRO A 339 5.25 4.57 -1.41
CA PRO A 339 4.58 5.47 -2.35
C PRO A 339 4.93 6.92 -2.03
N LEU A 340 4.93 7.80 -3.06
CA LEU A 340 5.24 9.21 -2.87
C LEU A 340 4.03 10.14 -2.93
N ARG A 341 2.81 9.64 -3.20
CA ARG A 341 1.62 10.50 -3.11
C ARG A 341 1.43 11.01 -1.69
N GLY A 342 1.30 12.33 -1.57
CA GLY A 342 1.20 13.00 -0.27
C GLY A 342 2.48 12.99 0.56
N VAL A 343 3.64 12.67 -0.04
CA VAL A 343 4.91 12.54 0.68
C VAL A 343 5.27 13.80 1.47
N ALA A 344 4.92 14.99 0.99
CA ALA A 344 5.16 16.24 1.71
C ALA A 344 4.39 16.37 3.05
N LEU A 345 3.38 15.52 3.28
CA LEU A 345 2.55 15.52 4.48
C LEU A 345 2.98 14.47 5.51
N THR A 346 4.01 13.67 5.23
CA THR A 346 4.36 12.47 6.01
C THR A 346 5.76 12.52 6.64
N ALA A 347 6.29 13.73 6.86
CA ALA A 347 7.54 13.89 7.60
C ALA A 347 7.41 13.33 9.03
N PRO A 348 8.53 12.82 9.62
CA PRO A 348 9.86 12.65 9.06
C PRO A 348 10.00 11.38 8.19
N TYR A 349 11.08 11.25 7.44
CA TYR A 349 11.24 10.32 6.34
C TYR A 349 12.19 9.17 6.64
N MET A 350 12.12 8.14 5.79
CA MET A 350 12.71 6.81 5.87
C MET A 350 12.03 5.91 6.91
N HIS A 351 12.41 4.63 6.90
CA HIS A 351 11.81 3.63 7.80
C HIS A 351 12.04 3.93 9.29
N ASP A 352 13.04 4.73 9.61
CA ASP A 352 13.42 5.14 10.97
C ASP A 352 13.26 6.65 11.22
N GLY A 353 12.64 7.37 10.28
CA GLY A 353 12.34 8.80 10.44
C GLY A 353 13.55 9.71 10.56
N ARG A 354 14.73 9.30 10.07
CA ARG A 354 16.00 10.02 10.26
C ARG A 354 16.09 11.38 9.57
N PHE A 355 15.33 11.59 8.50
CA PHE A 355 15.33 12.87 7.78
C PHE A 355 14.08 13.68 8.09
N ALA A 356 14.30 14.89 8.60
CA ALA A 356 13.20 15.76 9.02
C ALA A 356 12.45 16.39 7.82
N THR A 357 13.15 16.63 6.70
CA THR A 357 12.60 17.36 5.55
C THR A 357 12.81 16.62 4.23
N LEU A 358 12.00 16.92 3.20
CA LEU A 358 12.24 16.44 1.83
C LEU A 358 13.59 16.92 1.28
N ALA A 359 14.04 18.11 1.68
CA ALA A 359 15.34 18.63 1.28
C ALA A 359 16.48 17.73 1.82
N ASP A 360 16.37 17.21 3.04
CA ASP A 360 17.35 16.26 3.60
C ASP A 360 17.35 14.94 2.85
N VAL A 361 16.16 14.42 2.48
CA VAL A 361 16.01 13.22 1.66
C VAL A 361 16.67 13.39 0.30
N VAL A 362 16.38 14.49 -0.39
CA VAL A 362 16.94 14.77 -1.72
C VAL A 362 18.44 14.99 -1.62
N ARG A 363 18.92 15.67 -0.58
CA ARG A 363 20.38 15.82 -0.33
C ARG A 363 21.06 14.47 -0.13
N PHE A 364 20.45 13.55 0.62
CA PHE A 364 20.98 12.20 0.79
C PHE A 364 21.20 11.50 -0.57
N TYR A 365 20.17 11.50 -1.43
CA TYR A 365 20.31 10.90 -2.77
C TYR A 365 21.29 11.66 -3.68
N ASP A 366 21.42 12.97 -3.50
CA ASP A 366 22.32 13.81 -4.28
C ASP A 366 23.80 13.55 -3.96
N THR A 367 24.12 13.27 -2.69
CA THR A 367 25.50 13.16 -2.20
C THR A 367 25.89 11.76 -1.72
N LEU A 368 24.92 10.94 -1.33
CA LEU A 368 25.06 9.69 -0.58
C LEU A 368 25.87 9.84 0.73
N GLU A 369 25.93 11.06 1.28
CA GLU A 369 26.60 11.32 2.56
C GLU A 369 25.97 10.48 3.69
N GLY A 370 26.80 9.73 4.42
CA GLY A 370 26.34 8.84 5.48
C GLY A 370 25.75 7.50 4.98
N ALA A 371 25.82 7.21 3.68
CA ALA A 371 25.50 5.89 3.17
C ALA A 371 26.55 4.87 3.60
N SER A 372 26.11 3.65 3.91
CA SER A 372 26.98 2.51 4.23
C SER A 372 26.83 1.43 3.16
N PRO A 373 27.88 0.74 2.77
CA PRO A 373 27.78 -0.40 1.86
C PRO A 373 26.84 -1.46 2.43
N VAL A 374 25.95 -2.01 1.60
CA VAL A 374 24.98 -3.04 1.99
C VAL A 374 25.23 -4.30 1.16
N GLY A 375 25.11 -5.47 1.82
CA GLY A 375 25.24 -6.77 1.16
C GLY A 375 26.67 -7.33 1.14
N HIS A 376 26.78 -8.58 0.67
CA HIS A 376 28.03 -9.34 0.65
C HIS A 376 29.13 -8.71 -0.22
N HIS A 377 28.76 -7.94 -1.22
CA HIS A 377 29.69 -7.35 -2.19
C HIS A 377 29.89 -5.85 -2.01
N GLY A 378 29.20 -5.22 -1.02
CA GLY A 378 29.30 -3.77 -0.79
C GLY A 378 28.77 -2.92 -1.95
N GLU A 379 27.99 -3.50 -2.84
CA GLU A 379 27.42 -2.81 -4.00
C GLU A 379 26.26 -1.92 -3.56
N SER A 380 26.28 -0.66 -3.98
CA SER A 380 25.14 0.25 -3.85
C SER A 380 24.39 0.32 -5.17
N VAL A 381 23.07 0.22 -5.12
CA VAL A 381 22.21 0.51 -6.28
C VAL A 381 22.11 2.02 -6.56
N LEU A 382 22.63 2.83 -5.63
CA LEU A 382 22.59 4.29 -5.71
C LEU A 382 23.96 4.83 -6.13
N VAL A 383 23.93 5.88 -6.94
CA VAL A 383 25.07 6.73 -7.30
C VAL A 383 24.73 8.18 -6.96
N PRO A 384 25.69 9.02 -6.54
CA PRO A 384 25.44 10.44 -6.31
C PRO A 384 24.86 11.10 -7.56
N LEU A 385 23.81 11.94 -7.38
CA LEU A 385 23.10 12.55 -8.50
C LEU A 385 23.74 13.83 -9.02
N GLU A 386 24.53 14.50 -8.18
CA GLU A 386 25.26 15.74 -8.49
C GLU A 386 24.35 16.84 -9.06
N LEU A 387 23.16 17.01 -8.48
CA LEU A 387 22.13 17.94 -8.96
C LEU A 387 22.47 19.41 -8.69
N GLY A 388 23.27 19.67 -7.66
CA GLY A 388 23.49 21.01 -7.12
C GLY A 388 22.25 21.59 -6.41
N GLU A 389 22.36 22.79 -5.87
CA GLU A 389 21.31 23.40 -5.05
C GLU A 389 20.02 23.64 -5.83
N ALA A 390 20.10 24.18 -7.03
CA ALA A 390 18.93 24.45 -7.87
C ALA A 390 18.19 23.15 -8.25
N GLY A 391 18.92 22.12 -8.66
CA GLY A 391 18.30 20.83 -9.03
C GLY A 391 17.65 20.12 -7.83
N ARG A 392 18.25 20.23 -6.62
CA ARG A 392 17.62 19.74 -5.39
C ARG A 392 16.32 20.46 -5.09
N ALA A 393 16.32 21.81 -5.19
CA ALA A 393 15.12 22.60 -4.96
C ALA A 393 14.00 22.29 -5.97
N ASP A 394 14.34 22.12 -7.25
CA ASP A 394 13.39 21.72 -8.29
C ASP A 394 12.78 20.34 -8.00
N LEU A 395 13.59 19.38 -7.58
CA LEU A 395 13.11 18.03 -7.24
C LEU A 395 12.19 18.05 -6.01
N VAL A 396 12.51 18.84 -4.97
CA VAL A 396 11.63 19.05 -3.81
C VAL A 396 10.29 19.65 -4.25
N ALA A 397 10.30 20.68 -5.12
CA ALA A 397 9.08 21.28 -5.64
C ALA A 397 8.20 20.27 -6.41
N PHE A 398 8.81 19.32 -7.12
CA PHE A 398 8.06 18.24 -7.74
C PHE A 398 7.45 17.29 -6.70
N LEU A 399 8.21 16.88 -5.69
CA LEU A 399 7.70 15.99 -4.63
C LEU A 399 6.52 16.62 -3.86
N GLU A 400 6.56 17.94 -3.63
CA GLU A 400 5.45 18.71 -3.04
C GLU A 400 4.21 18.71 -3.95
N ALA A 401 4.39 18.73 -5.27
CA ALA A 401 3.30 18.67 -6.25
C ALA A 401 2.61 17.29 -6.32
N LEU A 402 3.13 16.29 -5.63
CA LEU A 402 2.47 14.98 -5.42
C LEU A 402 1.45 15.01 -4.27
N THR A 403 1.24 16.16 -3.63
CA THR A 403 0.29 16.31 -2.54
C THR A 403 -1.13 16.36 -3.08
N PRO A 404 -1.98 15.33 -2.81
CA PRO A 404 -3.35 15.32 -3.28
C PRO A 404 -4.23 16.26 -2.44
N ALA A 405 -5.34 16.70 -3.03
CA ALA A 405 -6.45 17.23 -2.25
C ALA A 405 -6.98 16.15 -1.28
N LYS A 406 -7.67 16.57 -0.21
CA LYS A 406 -8.41 15.62 0.61
C LYS A 406 -9.46 14.93 -0.28
N SER A 407 -9.70 13.65 0.01
CA SER A 407 -10.77 12.90 -0.66
C SER A 407 -12.14 13.53 -0.42
N ASP A 408 -13.05 13.37 -1.38
CA ASP A 408 -14.46 13.74 -1.22
C ASP A 408 -15.17 12.88 -0.15
N GLU A 409 -14.59 11.72 0.22
CA GLU A 409 -15.05 10.84 1.31
C GLU A 409 -14.47 11.29 2.67
N ALA A 410 -14.57 12.60 2.99
CA ALA A 410 -13.95 13.20 4.18
C ALA A 410 -14.46 12.63 5.52
N GLU A 411 -15.64 12.01 5.54
CA GLU A 411 -16.21 11.35 6.74
C GLU A 411 -15.34 10.21 7.26
N TRP A 412 -14.62 9.51 6.37
CA TRP A 412 -13.71 8.43 6.74
C TRP A 412 -12.37 8.92 7.34
N TRP A 413 -12.11 10.24 7.24
CA TRP A 413 -10.90 10.88 7.74
C TRP A 413 -11.11 11.52 9.13
N THR A 414 -12.23 11.27 9.77
CA THR A 414 -12.56 11.85 11.08
C THR A 414 -12.89 10.74 12.06
N ASN A 415 -12.86 11.07 13.36
CA ASN A 415 -13.40 10.16 14.37
C ASN A 415 -14.89 9.90 14.08
N PRO A 416 -15.35 8.64 14.08
CA PRO A 416 -16.76 8.34 13.84
C PRO A 416 -17.64 9.05 14.87
N PRO A 417 -18.83 9.55 14.48
CA PRO A 417 -19.73 10.18 15.41
C PRO A 417 -20.14 9.20 16.53
N GLU A 418 -20.28 9.71 17.75
CA GLU A 418 -20.86 8.96 18.84
C GLU A 418 -22.20 8.36 18.40
N PRO A 419 -22.49 7.09 18.75
CA PRO A 419 -23.78 6.52 18.46
C PRO A 419 -24.83 7.41 19.12
N SER A 420 -25.74 7.99 18.33
CA SER A 420 -26.93 8.63 18.93
C SER A 420 -27.56 7.58 19.83
N LEU A 421 -27.65 7.88 21.13
CA LEU A 421 -28.39 7.05 22.08
C LEU A 421 -29.78 6.88 21.47
N ARG A 422 -30.07 5.73 20.86
CA ARG A 422 -31.44 5.39 20.49
C ARG A 422 -32.16 5.32 21.81
N THR A 423 -32.96 6.34 22.09
CA THR A 423 -33.97 6.25 23.16
C THR A 423 -34.84 5.05 22.80
N HIS A 424 -34.59 3.92 23.44
CA HIS A 424 -35.53 2.81 23.37
C HIS A 424 -36.89 3.38 23.75
N PRO A 425 -37.94 3.23 22.94
CA PRO A 425 -39.28 3.57 23.39
C PRO A 425 -39.53 2.78 24.68
N ALA A 426 -39.94 3.50 25.72
CA ALA A 426 -40.29 2.87 26.98
C ALA A 426 -41.25 1.70 26.72
N PRO A 427 -41.09 0.54 27.39
CA PRO A 427 -42.01 -0.56 27.23
C PRO A 427 -43.42 -0.08 27.53
N PRO A 428 -44.44 -0.48 26.75
CA PRO A 428 -45.82 -0.09 27.02
C PRO A 428 -46.18 -0.50 28.44
N GLY A 429 -46.59 0.48 29.25
CA GLY A 429 -46.98 0.28 30.64
C GLY A 429 -48.03 -0.82 30.74
N ARG A 430 -47.85 -1.71 31.72
CA ARG A 430 -48.83 -2.72 32.12
C ARG A 430 -50.03 -2.06 32.83
#